data_b5e05ea75975f84c4da8b1d9af7346b1
#
_entry.id   b5e05ea75975f84c4da8b1d9af7346b1
#
_cell.length_a   1.000
_cell.length_b   1.000
_cell.length_c   1.000
_cell.angle_alpha   90.00
_cell.angle_beta   90.00
_cell.angle_gamma   90.00
#
_symmetry.space_group_name_H-M   'P 1'
#
loop_
_entity.id
_entity.type
_entity.pdbx_description
1 polymer ?
#
loop_
_entity_poly.entity_id
_entity_poly.type
_entity_poly.pdbx_seq_one_letter_code
_entity_poly.pdbx_strand_id
1 'polypeptide(L)'
;MPNFSYKALGRDGKEVRGVLQAESEAAAASRIRENYPILLSISQKKEKKRPDEGSLLEMEIGSRRIKTKKLAILCSQFAITLHSGMTVARAMRMLAAQNEDKRIRKIMGAAAEEVAAGSTVASALEKYSDRFPLTFIETIRAGEQSGTLERSFDRLQKFYEKSYKTTEKIKGAMTYPLFVVAVAVVVLIIVMAKVIPTLADVFADLGGTLPLMTRMLIATSHFFAKWWLLMLAVLAFLKIGSQVYGNTPQGRIEKEKIMLSLPLVGAINQMNGAAQFANTMSVLLAAGITINQAVDTTAKVMDNALLSEDVRSMREGIERGRSLVECLQGKKYFPPTMVDMCSVGEETGELEETLDNVADYYANEADYRIQRLLALLEPTMLVVLAIFAGIIVVSIYLPIFTMYDLM
;
A
#
# COMPACT_ATOMS: atom_id res chain seq x y z
N MET A 1 5.08 36.08 -29.12
CA MET A 1 4.34 36.21 -30.37
C MET A 1 3.82 34.83 -30.78
N PRO A 2 2.55 34.67 -31.17
CA PRO A 2 2.03 33.37 -31.58
C PRO A 2 2.66 32.86 -32.88
N ASN A 3 2.83 31.53 -32.97
CA ASN A 3 3.35 30.86 -34.16
C ASN A 3 2.19 30.41 -35.05
N PHE A 4 2.24 30.76 -36.34
CA PHE A 4 1.27 30.35 -37.37
C PHE A 4 1.91 29.37 -38.32
N SER A 5 1.28 28.22 -38.51
CA SER A 5 1.69 27.27 -39.57
C SER A 5 0.89 27.56 -40.84
N TYR A 6 1.55 27.60 -41.99
CA TYR A 6 0.93 27.91 -43.26
C TYR A 6 1.25 26.88 -44.33
N LYS A 7 0.36 26.78 -45.29
CA LYS A 7 0.56 26.11 -46.57
C LYS A 7 0.30 27.11 -47.69
N ALA A 8 1.25 27.29 -48.57
CA ALA A 8 1.17 28.21 -49.68
C ALA A 8 1.69 27.54 -50.95
N LEU A 9 1.26 28.06 -52.14
CA LEU A 9 1.78 27.63 -53.44
C LEU A 9 2.89 28.59 -53.88
N GLY A 10 4.03 28.04 -54.24
CA GLY A 10 5.13 28.75 -54.85
C GLY A 10 4.82 29.11 -56.31
N ARG A 11 5.61 30.03 -56.92
CA ARG A 11 5.48 30.42 -58.34
C ARG A 11 5.71 29.26 -59.30
N ASP A 12 6.34 28.18 -58.82
CA ASP A 12 6.62 26.93 -59.53
C ASP A 12 5.49 25.88 -59.38
N GLY A 13 4.36 26.25 -58.73
CA GLY A 13 3.22 25.38 -58.54
C GLY A 13 3.40 24.32 -57.42
N LYS A 14 4.50 24.37 -56.68
CA LYS A 14 4.75 23.42 -55.62
C LYS A 14 4.20 23.93 -54.28
N GLU A 15 3.65 23.02 -53.46
CA GLU A 15 3.16 23.31 -52.13
C GLU A 15 4.34 23.52 -51.15
N VAL A 16 4.40 24.69 -50.53
CA VAL A 16 5.42 25.04 -49.52
C VAL A 16 4.71 25.13 -48.16
N ARG A 17 5.30 24.51 -47.16
CA ARG A 17 4.82 24.53 -45.77
C ARG A 17 5.85 25.22 -44.88
N GLY A 18 5.40 26.11 -44.03
CA GLY A 18 6.30 26.81 -43.13
C GLY A 18 5.61 27.22 -41.82
N VAL A 19 6.41 27.80 -40.92
CA VAL A 19 5.91 28.42 -39.68
C VAL A 19 6.44 29.83 -39.59
N LEU A 20 5.54 30.80 -39.31
CA LEU A 20 5.87 32.22 -39.20
C LEU A 20 5.38 32.76 -37.87
N GLN A 21 6.17 33.64 -37.26
CA GLN A 21 5.76 34.37 -36.04
C GLN A 21 5.15 35.71 -36.45
N ALA A 22 3.92 35.97 -35.95
CA ALA A 22 3.23 37.22 -36.18
C ALA A 22 2.32 37.56 -35.00
N GLU A 23 1.94 38.84 -34.86
CA GLU A 23 1.05 39.31 -33.79
C GLU A 23 -0.39 38.89 -33.99
N SER A 24 -0.79 38.68 -35.25
CA SER A 24 -2.16 38.23 -35.60
C SER A 24 -2.13 37.35 -36.85
N GLU A 25 -3.23 36.63 -37.08
CA GLU A 25 -3.42 35.78 -38.27
C GLU A 25 -3.41 36.63 -39.55
N ALA A 26 -3.98 37.84 -39.50
CA ALA A 26 -3.97 38.78 -40.61
C ALA A 26 -2.57 39.29 -40.95
N ALA A 27 -1.75 39.58 -39.94
CA ALA A 27 -0.34 39.96 -40.13
C ALA A 27 0.51 38.83 -40.69
N ALA A 28 0.26 37.59 -40.24
CA ALA A 28 0.90 36.43 -40.79
C ALA A 28 0.53 36.19 -42.26
N ALA A 29 -0.75 36.28 -42.60
CA ALA A 29 -1.25 36.13 -43.97
C ALA A 29 -0.68 37.18 -44.94
N SER A 30 -0.55 38.44 -44.50
CA SER A 30 0.06 39.52 -45.34
C SER A 30 1.52 39.20 -45.64
N ARG A 31 2.31 38.83 -44.65
CA ARG A 31 3.76 38.48 -44.85
C ARG A 31 3.95 37.25 -45.72
N ILE A 32 3.05 36.28 -45.65
CA ILE A 32 3.13 35.07 -46.48
C ILE A 32 2.79 35.41 -47.92
N ARG A 33 1.78 36.30 -48.17
CA ARG A 33 1.40 36.71 -49.53
C ARG A 33 2.46 37.55 -50.25
N GLU A 34 3.34 38.20 -49.53
CA GLU A 34 4.49 38.89 -50.14
C GLU A 34 5.42 37.95 -50.86
N ASN A 35 5.61 36.73 -50.30
CA ASN A 35 6.56 35.73 -50.85
C ASN A 35 5.85 34.66 -51.69
N TYR A 36 4.58 34.37 -51.39
CA TYR A 36 3.80 33.27 -52.01
C TYR A 36 2.45 33.80 -52.47
N PRO A 37 2.15 33.81 -53.79
CA PRO A 37 0.97 34.43 -54.33
C PRO A 37 -0.35 33.77 -53.89
N ILE A 38 -0.32 32.48 -53.56
CA ILE A 38 -1.53 31.76 -53.17
C ILE A 38 -1.31 31.10 -51.81
N LEU A 39 -2.10 31.58 -50.78
CA LEU A 39 -2.15 31.00 -49.45
C LEU A 39 -3.28 29.95 -49.41
N LEU A 40 -2.95 28.68 -49.16
CA LEU A 40 -3.91 27.59 -49.16
C LEU A 40 -4.55 27.42 -47.77
N SER A 41 -3.78 27.52 -46.70
CA SER A 41 -4.29 27.50 -45.36
C SER A 41 -3.32 28.16 -44.37
N ILE A 42 -3.86 28.79 -43.36
CA ILE A 42 -3.13 29.30 -42.21
C ILE A 42 -3.86 28.88 -40.94
N SER A 43 -3.12 28.42 -39.95
CA SER A 43 -3.69 28.08 -38.66
C SER A 43 -2.71 28.44 -37.54
N GLN A 44 -3.24 29.02 -36.47
CA GLN A 44 -2.45 29.26 -35.27
C GLN A 44 -2.03 27.94 -34.71
N LYS A 45 -0.73 27.69 -34.70
CA LYS A 45 -0.15 26.53 -34.03
C LYS A 45 -0.30 26.76 -32.53
N LYS A 46 -1.42 26.26 -31.92
CA LYS A 46 -1.45 26.12 -30.47
C LYS A 46 -0.18 25.38 -30.11
N GLU A 47 0.68 25.99 -29.33
CA GLU A 47 1.77 25.26 -28.69
C GLU A 47 1.12 24.08 -27.95
N LYS A 48 1.12 22.90 -28.56
CA LYS A 48 1.12 21.69 -27.77
C LYS A 48 2.37 21.87 -26.90
N LYS A 49 2.18 22.15 -25.59
CA LYS A 49 3.23 21.92 -24.63
C LYS A 49 3.86 20.60 -25.07
N ARG A 50 5.07 20.65 -25.55
CA ARG A 50 5.84 19.43 -25.80
C ARG A 50 5.68 18.65 -24.49
N PRO A 51 5.19 17.41 -24.51
CA PRO A 51 5.36 16.56 -23.33
C PRO A 51 6.87 16.67 -23.07
N ASP A 52 7.23 17.13 -21.87
CA ASP A 52 8.60 17.10 -21.41
C ASP A 52 9.15 15.73 -21.83
N GLU A 53 10.19 15.69 -22.63
CA GLU A 53 10.80 14.41 -23.06
C GLU A 53 11.30 13.59 -21.86
N GLY A 54 11.32 14.20 -20.64
CA GLY A 54 11.45 13.51 -19.36
C GLY A 54 10.18 12.77 -18.89
N SER A 55 8.98 13.12 -19.38
CA SER A 55 7.72 12.58 -18.82
C SER A 55 7.33 11.18 -19.34
N LEU A 56 7.88 10.73 -20.45
CA LEU A 56 7.65 9.37 -20.96
C LEU A 56 8.56 8.30 -20.33
N LEU A 57 9.69 8.73 -19.74
CA LEU A 57 10.58 7.86 -18.95
C LEU A 57 10.25 7.87 -17.45
N GLU A 58 9.39 8.76 -16.99
CA GLU A 58 8.83 8.82 -15.63
C GLU A 58 7.42 8.19 -15.54
N MET A 59 7.13 7.14 -16.29
CA MET A 59 6.10 6.21 -15.86
C MET A 59 6.61 5.55 -14.57
N GLU A 60 6.25 6.15 -13.43
CA GLU A 60 6.50 5.61 -12.10
C GLU A 60 5.82 4.23 -11.99
N ILE A 61 6.55 3.19 -12.42
CA ILE A 61 6.19 1.81 -12.13
C ILE A 61 6.43 1.61 -10.63
N GLY A 62 5.40 1.90 -9.81
CA GLY A 62 5.48 1.75 -8.36
C GLY A 62 4.30 2.35 -7.62
N SER A 63 4.14 1.99 -6.35
CA SER A 63 3.14 2.58 -5.46
C SER A 63 3.26 4.11 -5.44
N ARG A 64 2.16 4.82 -5.67
CA ARG A 64 2.10 6.29 -5.56
C ARG A 64 2.47 6.77 -4.16
N ARG A 65 2.17 6.00 -3.11
CA ARG A 65 2.43 6.34 -1.70
C ARG A 65 3.91 6.19 -1.33
N ILE A 66 4.39 7.08 -0.48
CA ILE A 66 5.74 7.01 0.09
C ILE A 66 5.82 5.80 1.03
N LYS A 67 6.93 5.04 0.92
CA LYS A 67 7.14 3.84 1.75
C LYS A 67 7.28 4.22 3.23
N THR A 68 6.71 3.41 4.12
CA THR A 68 6.71 3.61 5.59
C THR A 68 8.12 3.87 6.16
N LYS A 69 9.14 3.14 5.69
CA LYS A 69 10.54 3.40 6.09
C LYS A 69 10.99 4.82 5.79
N LYS A 70 10.64 5.34 4.60
CA LYS A 70 11.03 6.69 4.20
C LYS A 70 10.28 7.76 4.99
N LEU A 71 9.01 7.49 5.35
CA LEU A 71 8.23 8.35 6.24
C LEU A 71 8.85 8.39 7.64
N ALA A 72 9.24 7.25 8.21
CA ALA A 72 9.90 7.20 9.51
C ALA A 72 11.19 8.03 9.53
N ILE A 73 12.04 7.87 8.51
CA ILE A 73 13.29 8.64 8.39
C ILE A 73 13.00 10.14 8.23
N LEU A 74 12.03 10.50 7.39
CA LEU A 74 11.64 11.88 7.17
C LEU A 74 11.15 12.54 8.47
N CYS A 75 10.27 11.85 9.22
CA CYS A 75 9.77 12.33 10.50
C CYS A 75 10.90 12.49 11.54
N SER A 76 11.82 11.51 11.62
CA SER A 76 12.98 11.58 12.49
C SER A 76 13.86 12.81 12.20
N GLN A 77 14.14 13.02 10.93
CA GLN A 77 14.94 14.18 10.50
C GLN A 77 14.24 15.51 10.82
N PHE A 78 12.91 15.58 10.62
CA PHE A 78 12.13 16.74 11.01
C PHE A 78 12.17 16.97 12.52
N ALA A 79 11.90 15.96 13.34
CA ALA A 79 11.91 16.06 14.79
C ALA A 79 13.25 16.59 15.29
N ILE A 80 14.38 16.01 14.85
CA ILE A 80 15.75 16.44 15.23
C ILE A 80 16.00 17.89 14.79
N THR A 81 15.59 18.24 13.57
CA THR A 81 15.86 19.58 13.03
C THR A 81 15.05 20.65 13.74
N LEU A 82 13.79 20.39 14.06
CA LEU A 82 12.93 21.29 14.82
C LEU A 82 13.38 21.39 16.28
N HIS A 83 13.81 20.28 16.88
CA HIS A 83 14.39 20.26 18.23
C HIS A 83 15.64 21.17 18.35
N SER A 84 16.44 21.28 17.29
CA SER A 84 17.58 22.20 17.23
C SER A 84 17.21 23.68 17.09
N GLY A 85 15.90 24.02 17.11
CA GLY A 85 15.40 25.39 17.00
C GLY A 85 15.35 25.95 15.57
N MET A 86 15.49 25.09 14.57
CA MET A 86 15.41 25.51 13.16
C MET A 86 13.96 25.81 12.77
N THR A 87 13.74 26.87 11.98
CA THR A 87 12.41 27.17 11.45
C THR A 87 11.91 26.10 10.50
N VAL A 88 10.60 25.83 10.49
CA VAL A 88 10.00 24.75 9.70
C VAL A 88 10.34 24.87 8.21
N ALA A 89 10.22 26.07 7.62
CA ALA A 89 10.54 26.29 6.21
C ALA A 89 12.02 25.99 5.89
N ARG A 90 12.93 26.28 6.81
CA ARG A 90 14.37 25.99 6.66
C ARG A 90 14.62 24.48 6.80
N ALA A 91 13.99 23.83 7.77
CA ALA A 91 14.03 22.39 7.94
C ALA A 91 13.57 21.67 6.66
N MET A 92 12.42 22.06 6.11
CA MET A 92 11.88 21.48 4.87
C MET A 92 12.84 21.63 3.68
N ARG A 93 13.44 22.81 3.50
CA ARG A 93 14.44 23.03 2.44
C ARG A 93 15.68 22.17 2.61
N MET A 94 16.19 22.08 3.82
CA MET A 94 17.34 21.23 4.12
C MET A 94 17.05 19.76 3.85
N LEU A 95 15.92 19.26 4.33
CA LEU A 95 15.51 17.87 4.12
C LEU A 95 15.22 17.58 2.64
N ALA A 96 14.67 18.55 1.90
CA ALA A 96 14.53 18.43 0.46
C ALA A 96 15.90 18.27 -0.21
N ALA A 97 16.89 19.08 0.14
CA ALA A 97 18.22 19.05 -0.47
C ALA A 97 18.96 17.72 -0.19
N GLN A 98 18.80 17.15 1.02
CA GLN A 98 19.49 15.95 1.49
C GLN A 98 18.78 14.63 1.13
N ASN A 99 17.51 14.67 0.73
CA ASN A 99 16.75 13.46 0.51
C ASN A 99 17.15 12.77 -0.81
N GLU A 100 17.44 11.47 -0.74
CA GLU A 100 17.79 10.65 -1.90
C GLU A 100 16.59 10.38 -2.81
N ASP A 101 15.37 10.33 -2.26
CA ASP A 101 14.16 10.12 -3.03
C ASP A 101 13.76 11.39 -3.78
N LYS A 102 13.87 11.35 -5.11
CA LYS A 102 13.54 12.48 -5.99
C LYS A 102 12.10 13.00 -5.77
N ARG A 103 11.16 12.11 -5.40
CA ARG A 103 9.76 12.47 -5.14
C ARG A 103 9.64 13.27 -3.86
N ILE A 104 10.22 12.78 -2.76
CA ILE A 104 10.22 13.50 -1.48
C ILE A 104 10.95 14.83 -1.64
N ARG A 105 12.09 14.85 -2.33
CA ARG A 105 12.84 16.08 -2.63
C ARG A 105 11.98 17.12 -3.32
N LYS A 106 11.25 16.73 -4.39
CA LYS A 106 10.39 17.64 -5.15
C LYS A 106 9.23 18.17 -4.32
N ILE A 107 8.56 17.27 -3.56
CA ILE A 107 7.42 17.65 -2.73
C ILE A 107 7.86 18.57 -1.59
N MET A 108 8.91 18.18 -0.86
CA MET A 108 9.41 18.99 0.27
C MET A 108 9.95 20.35 -0.17
N GLY A 109 10.59 20.42 -1.34
CA GLY A 109 11.06 21.67 -1.91
C GLY A 109 9.90 22.62 -2.25
N ALA A 110 8.89 22.12 -2.96
CA ALA A 110 7.72 22.91 -3.29
C ALA A 110 6.92 23.33 -2.05
N ALA A 111 6.72 22.43 -1.10
CA ALA A 111 6.04 22.73 0.15
C ALA A 111 6.83 23.74 1.01
N ALA A 112 8.17 23.68 1.00
CA ALA A 112 9.01 24.65 1.71
C ALA A 112 8.85 26.09 1.19
N GLU A 113 8.67 26.27 -0.12
CA GLU A 113 8.42 27.57 -0.72
C GLU A 113 7.04 28.12 -0.32
N GLU A 114 6.02 27.28 -0.29
CA GLU A 114 4.68 27.66 0.16
C GLU A 114 4.65 28.03 1.65
N VAL A 115 5.33 27.25 2.49
CA VAL A 115 5.44 27.56 3.93
C VAL A 115 6.23 28.86 4.15
N ALA A 116 7.27 29.10 3.38
CA ALA A 116 8.01 30.37 3.43
C ALA A 116 7.15 31.57 2.97
N ALA A 117 6.16 31.33 2.11
CA ALA A 117 5.16 32.33 1.67
C ALA A 117 4.00 32.51 2.67
N GLY A 118 4.00 31.80 3.81
CA GLY A 118 3.00 31.92 4.88
C GLY A 118 1.89 30.86 4.87
N SER A 119 1.98 29.83 4.02
CA SER A 119 1.05 28.70 4.06
C SER A 119 1.36 27.81 5.25
N THR A 120 0.35 27.07 5.76
CA THR A 120 0.56 26.05 6.77
C THR A 120 1.28 24.83 6.18
N VAL A 121 2.06 24.12 7.00
CA VAL A 121 2.75 22.88 6.59
C VAL A 121 1.75 21.84 6.14
N ALA A 122 0.67 21.67 6.93
CA ALA A 122 -0.39 20.74 6.61
C ALA A 122 -1.05 21.05 5.26
N SER A 123 -1.40 22.32 4.98
CA SER A 123 -2.02 22.70 3.70
C SER A 123 -1.09 22.54 2.50
N ALA A 124 0.21 22.81 2.67
CA ALA A 124 1.21 22.61 1.62
C ALA A 124 1.39 21.11 1.29
N LEU A 125 1.33 20.22 2.30
CA LEU A 125 1.44 18.78 2.12
C LEU A 125 0.14 18.11 1.67
N GLU A 126 -1.02 18.67 1.99
CA GLU A 126 -2.34 18.16 1.59
C GLU A 126 -2.51 18.09 0.07
N LYS A 127 -1.87 18.97 -0.69
CA LYS A 127 -1.81 18.92 -2.16
C LYS A 127 -1.21 17.62 -2.70
N TYR A 128 -0.49 16.89 -1.86
CA TYR A 128 0.14 15.61 -2.13
C TYR A 128 -0.47 14.47 -1.31
N SER A 129 -1.77 14.57 -0.98
CA SER A 129 -2.51 13.58 -0.18
C SER A 129 -2.56 12.18 -0.82
N ASP A 130 -2.32 12.06 -2.12
CA ASP A 130 -2.12 10.79 -2.82
C ASP A 130 -0.78 10.11 -2.48
N ARG A 131 0.18 10.87 -1.95
CA ARG A 131 1.55 10.41 -1.61
C ARG A 131 1.74 10.16 -0.12
N PHE A 132 1.13 10.99 0.73
CA PHE A 132 1.20 10.86 2.18
C PHE A 132 -0.07 10.21 2.74
N PRO A 133 0.07 9.36 3.79
CA PRO A 133 -1.10 8.88 4.53
C PRO A 133 -1.86 10.05 5.15
N LEU A 134 -3.19 9.93 5.25
CA LEU A 134 -4.03 10.98 5.86
C LEU A 134 -3.62 11.24 7.31
N THR A 135 -3.29 10.17 8.06
CA THR A 135 -2.76 10.25 9.44
C THR A 135 -1.56 11.19 9.54
N PHE A 136 -0.64 11.13 8.57
CA PHE A 136 0.52 12.02 8.54
C PHE A 136 0.11 13.49 8.45
N ILE A 137 -0.79 13.81 7.52
CA ILE A 137 -1.23 15.20 7.27
C ILE A 137 -2.02 15.73 8.45
N GLU A 138 -2.95 14.96 8.99
CA GLU A 138 -3.80 15.40 10.12
C GLU A 138 -2.99 15.54 11.42
N THR A 139 -2.04 14.67 11.68
CA THR A 139 -1.14 14.82 12.85
C THR A 139 -0.27 16.08 12.74
N ILE A 140 0.24 16.40 11.54
CA ILE A 140 0.98 17.63 11.31
C ILE A 140 0.05 18.84 11.47
N ARG A 141 -1.17 18.79 10.94
CA ARG A 141 -2.19 19.84 11.09
C ARG A 141 -2.46 20.14 12.57
N ALA A 142 -2.67 19.08 13.35
CA ALA A 142 -2.88 19.19 14.78
C ALA A 142 -1.68 19.84 15.49
N GLY A 143 -0.47 19.35 15.21
CA GLY A 143 0.76 19.88 15.80
C GLY A 143 1.07 21.32 15.38
N GLU A 144 0.67 21.72 14.17
CA GLU A 144 0.83 23.10 13.70
C GLU A 144 -0.14 24.06 14.41
N GLN A 145 -1.39 23.66 14.58
CA GLN A 145 -2.41 24.44 15.29
C GLN A 145 -2.08 24.63 16.78
N SER A 146 -1.50 23.63 17.41
CA SER A 146 -1.11 23.67 18.84
C SER A 146 0.32 24.20 19.08
N GLY A 147 1.10 24.43 18.01
CA GLY A 147 2.50 24.82 18.14
C GLY A 147 3.44 23.68 18.56
N THR A 148 2.99 22.43 18.49
CA THR A 148 3.74 21.23 18.93
C THR A 148 4.23 20.36 17.76
N LEU A 149 4.61 20.98 16.63
CA LEU A 149 5.07 20.27 15.43
C LEU A 149 6.22 19.29 15.71
N GLU A 150 7.18 19.67 16.56
CA GLU A 150 8.30 18.81 16.95
C GLU A 150 7.80 17.49 17.54
N ARG A 151 6.90 17.56 18.53
CA ARG A 151 6.31 16.38 19.16
C ARG A 151 5.49 15.54 18.17
N SER A 152 4.79 16.20 17.26
CA SER A 152 4.01 15.52 16.23
C SER A 152 4.91 14.72 15.30
N PHE A 153 6.04 15.26 14.87
CA PHE A 153 7.01 14.52 14.07
C PHE A 153 7.70 13.40 14.85
N ASP A 154 8.01 13.57 16.14
CA ASP A 154 8.56 12.50 16.99
C ASP A 154 7.57 11.32 17.12
N ARG A 155 6.29 11.61 17.37
CA ARG A 155 5.24 10.59 17.43
C ARG A 155 5.03 9.88 16.08
N LEU A 156 5.01 10.62 14.98
CA LEU A 156 4.93 10.04 13.63
C LEU A 156 6.15 9.17 13.32
N GLN A 157 7.35 9.58 13.75
CA GLN A 157 8.55 8.75 13.63
C GLN A 157 8.35 7.41 14.33
N LYS A 158 8.00 7.42 15.62
CA LYS A 158 7.80 6.20 16.42
C LYS A 158 6.75 5.29 15.78
N PHE A 159 5.62 5.86 15.34
CA PHE A 159 4.56 5.15 14.68
C PHE A 159 5.03 4.46 13.37
N TYR A 160 5.65 5.21 12.46
CA TYR A 160 6.12 4.63 11.19
C TYR A 160 7.30 3.70 11.37
N GLU A 161 8.18 3.95 12.34
CA GLU A 161 9.29 3.05 12.67
C GLU A 161 8.76 1.70 13.19
N LYS A 162 7.80 1.70 14.11
CA LYS A 162 7.14 0.50 14.63
C LYS A 162 6.45 -0.27 13.50
N SER A 163 5.66 0.42 12.66
CA SER A 163 5.00 -0.16 11.49
C SER A 163 6.00 -0.76 10.49
N TYR A 164 7.11 -0.08 10.24
CA TYR A 164 8.18 -0.60 9.38
C TYR A 164 8.83 -1.84 9.97
N LYS A 165 9.22 -1.80 11.26
CA LYS A 165 9.83 -2.95 11.95
C LYS A 165 8.93 -4.18 11.92
N THR A 166 7.63 -4.01 12.20
CA THR A 166 6.66 -5.11 12.12
C THR A 166 6.57 -5.70 10.71
N THR A 167 6.50 -4.84 9.69
CA THR A 167 6.46 -5.28 8.29
C THR A 167 7.72 -6.06 7.91
N GLU A 168 8.91 -5.61 8.31
CA GLU A 168 10.17 -6.30 8.01
C GLU A 168 10.31 -7.62 8.79
N LYS A 169 9.83 -7.69 10.03
CA LYS A 169 9.76 -8.96 10.80
C LYS A 169 8.90 -9.99 10.06
N ILE A 170 7.71 -9.59 9.57
CA ILE A 170 6.82 -10.48 8.82
C ILE A 170 7.51 -10.95 7.53
N LYS A 171 8.10 -10.04 6.76
CA LYS A 171 8.82 -10.41 5.53
C LYS A 171 9.99 -11.35 5.79
N GLY A 172 10.79 -11.06 6.83
CA GLY A 172 11.91 -11.90 7.22
C GLY A 172 11.45 -13.31 7.58
N ALA A 173 10.39 -13.41 8.39
CA ALA A 173 9.84 -14.71 8.79
C ALA A 173 9.24 -15.49 7.62
N MET A 174 8.72 -14.83 6.58
CA MET A 174 8.18 -15.47 5.38
C MET A 174 9.26 -15.92 4.38
N THR A 175 10.51 -15.48 4.53
CA THR A 175 11.59 -15.80 3.58
C THR A 175 11.90 -17.30 3.58
N TYR A 176 12.05 -17.91 4.76
CA TYR A 176 12.31 -19.35 4.89
C TYR A 176 11.16 -20.21 4.35
N PRO A 177 9.87 -20.00 4.73
CA PRO A 177 8.74 -20.70 4.15
C PRO A 177 8.70 -20.62 2.62
N LEU A 178 8.89 -19.44 2.07
CA LEU A 178 8.87 -19.24 0.62
C LEU A 178 9.98 -20.00 -0.09
N PHE A 179 11.21 -20.00 0.48
CA PHE A 179 12.33 -20.74 -0.06
C PHE A 179 12.06 -22.25 -0.06
N VAL A 180 11.57 -22.80 1.06
CA VAL A 180 11.28 -24.23 1.18
C VAL A 180 10.18 -24.66 0.21
N VAL A 181 9.11 -23.88 0.10
CA VAL A 181 8.03 -24.14 -0.90
C VAL A 181 8.59 -24.07 -2.32
N ALA A 182 9.45 -23.11 -2.64
CA ALA A 182 10.07 -23.02 -3.96
C ALA A 182 10.91 -24.27 -4.29
N VAL A 183 11.73 -24.74 -3.35
CA VAL A 183 12.51 -25.96 -3.52
C VAL A 183 11.59 -27.17 -3.68
N ALA A 184 10.55 -27.31 -2.87
CA ALA A 184 9.58 -28.41 -2.98
C ALA A 184 8.88 -28.43 -4.34
N VAL A 185 8.49 -27.26 -4.87
CA VAL A 185 7.89 -27.14 -6.21
C VAL A 185 8.89 -27.57 -7.29
N VAL A 186 10.15 -27.17 -7.19
CA VAL A 186 11.19 -27.59 -8.16
C VAL A 186 11.39 -29.10 -8.12
N VAL A 187 11.50 -29.71 -6.95
CA VAL A 187 11.63 -31.16 -6.79
C VAL A 187 10.41 -31.87 -7.40
N LEU A 188 9.20 -31.37 -7.13
CA LEU A 188 7.97 -31.90 -7.71
C LEU A 188 8.00 -31.87 -9.24
N ILE A 189 8.37 -30.74 -9.83
CA ILE A 189 8.48 -30.60 -11.30
C ILE A 189 9.46 -31.62 -11.87
N ILE A 190 10.63 -31.83 -11.24
CA ILE A 190 11.63 -32.80 -11.68
C ILE A 190 11.05 -34.22 -11.61
N VAL A 191 10.43 -34.60 -10.51
CA VAL A 191 9.83 -35.92 -10.33
C VAL A 191 8.75 -36.17 -11.38
N MET A 192 7.85 -35.18 -11.59
CA MET A 192 6.76 -35.27 -12.55
C MET A 192 7.23 -35.29 -14.00
N ALA A 193 8.30 -34.56 -14.33
CA ALA A 193 8.76 -34.44 -15.72
C ALA A 193 9.70 -35.57 -16.13
N LYS A 194 10.42 -36.20 -15.18
CA LYS A 194 11.42 -37.23 -15.50
C LYS A 194 11.12 -38.58 -14.86
N VAL A 195 10.88 -38.62 -13.55
CA VAL A 195 10.77 -39.91 -12.83
C VAL A 195 9.46 -40.64 -13.18
N ILE A 196 8.35 -39.94 -13.12
CA ILE A 196 7.04 -40.55 -13.36
C ILE A 196 6.86 -41.07 -14.81
N PRO A 197 7.23 -40.32 -15.87
CA PRO A 197 7.17 -40.86 -17.24
C PRO A 197 8.01 -42.10 -17.44
N THR A 198 9.27 -42.11 -16.94
CA THR A 198 10.15 -43.28 -17.03
C THR A 198 9.55 -44.51 -16.36
N LEU A 199 8.91 -44.36 -15.20
CA LEU A 199 8.21 -45.44 -14.54
C LEU A 199 6.99 -45.92 -15.36
N ALA A 200 6.25 -44.99 -15.94
CA ALA A 200 5.09 -45.31 -16.77
C ALA A 200 5.48 -46.12 -18.01
N ASP A 201 6.58 -45.76 -18.67
CA ASP A 201 7.10 -46.46 -19.85
C ASP A 201 7.52 -47.92 -19.49
N VAL A 202 8.29 -48.09 -18.40
CA VAL A 202 8.70 -49.42 -17.90
C VAL A 202 7.49 -50.30 -17.57
N PHE A 203 6.44 -49.75 -16.97
CA PHE A 203 5.20 -50.48 -16.70
C PHE A 203 4.46 -50.90 -17.97
N ALA A 204 4.42 -50.03 -18.95
CA ALA A 204 3.78 -50.33 -20.25
C ALA A 204 4.53 -51.48 -20.97
N ASP A 205 5.85 -51.49 -20.93
CA ASP A 205 6.68 -52.54 -21.54
C ASP A 205 6.49 -53.91 -20.87
N LEU A 206 6.13 -53.93 -19.58
CA LEU A 206 5.88 -55.15 -18.81
C LEU A 206 4.41 -55.62 -18.90
N GLY A 207 3.56 -54.91 -19.67
CA GLY A 207 2.14 -55.23 -19.83
C GLY A 207 1.30 -55.00 -18.55
N GLY A 208 1.82 -54.33 -17.55
CA GLY A 208 1.17 -54.04 -16.30
C GLY A 208 0.36 -52.76 -16.32
N THR A 209 -0.67 -52.68 -15.46
CA THR A 209 -1.42 -51.43 -15.24
C THR A 209 -0.89 -50.66 -14.05
N LEU A 210 -0.64 -49.35 -14.22
CA LEU A 210 -0.17 -48.49 -13.14
C LEU A 210 -1.13 -48.47 -11.94
N PRO A 211 -0.65 -48.56 -10.72
CA PRO A 211 -1.42 -48.41 -9.49
C PRO A 211 -2.23 -47.12 -9.46
N LEU A 212 -3.34 -47.11 -8.72
CA LEU A 212 -4.32 -46.02 -8.70
C LEU A 212 -3.68 -44.70 -8.21
N MET A 213 -2.79 -44.77 -7.22
CA MET A 213 -2.07 -43.59 -6.68
C MET A 213 -1.14 -42.93 -7.74
N THR A 214 -0.40 -43.75 -8.49
CA THR A 214 0.50 -43.26 -9.54
C THR A 214 -0.32 -42.67 -10.69
N ARG A 215 -1.44 -43.31 -11.06
CA ARG A 215 -2.34 -42.79 -12.09
C ARG A 215 -2.98 -41.46 -11.69
N MET A 216 -3.40 -41.28 -10.43
CA MET A 216 -3.87 -40.00 -9.89
C MET A 216 -2.81 -38.94 -9.96
N LEU A 217 -1.57 -39.28 -9.59
CA LEU A 217 -0.44 -38.33 -9.62
C LEU A 217 -0.14 -37.88 -11.05
N ILE A 218 -0.12 -38.79 -12.03
CA ILE A 218 0.05 -38.48 -13.46
C ILE A 218 -1.09 -37.58 -13.96
N ALA A 219 -2.36 -37.92 -13.65
CA ALA A 219 -3.49 -37.11 -14.05
C ALA A 219 -3.42 -35.70 -13.49
N THR A 220 -3.01 -35.57 -12.21
CA THR A 220 -2.79 -34.28 -11.56
C THR A 220 -1.66 -33.51 -12.22
N SER A 221 -0.54 -34.17 -12.56
CA SER A 221 0.57 -33.56 -13.28
C SER A 221 0.15 -33.00 -14.64
N HIS A 222 -0.54 -33.83 -15.44
CA HIS A 222 -1.05 -33.39 -16.74
C HIS A 222 -2.07 -32.24 -16.63
N PHE A 223 -2.91 -32.26 -15.60
CA PHE A 223 -3.82 -31.16 -15.33
C PHE A 223 -3.04 -29.86 -15.07
N PHE A 224 -2.06 -29.88 -14.17
CA PHE A 224 -1.22 -28.70 -13.89
C PHE A 224 -0.39 -28.28 -15.11
N ALA A 225 0.23 -29.20 -15.82
CA ALA A 225 1.02 -28.90 -17.00
C ALA A 225 0.18 -28.28 -18.14
N LYS A 226 -1.06 -28.70 -18.30
CA LYS A 226 -1.96 -28.17 -19.34
C LYS A 226 -2.62 -26.85 -18.92
N TRP A 227 -2.98 -26.72 -17.64
CA TRP A 227 -3.85 -25.64 -17.18
C TRP A 227 -3.13 -24.57 -16.34
N TRP A 228 -1.80 -24.67 -16.13
CA TRP A 228 -1.04 -23.72 -15.30
C TRP A 228 -1.23 -22.26 -15.73
N LEU A 229 -1.25 -22.01 -17.05
CA LEU A 229 -1.45 -20.67 -17.59
C LEU A 229 -2.85 -20.14 -17.29
N LEU A 230 -3.86 -21.00 -17.42
CA LEU A 230 -5.24 -20.67 -17.09
C LEU A 230 -5.40 -20.46 -15.58
N MET A 231 -4.76 -21.29 -14.75
CA MET A 231 -4.76 -21.10 -13.29
C MET A 231 -4.12 -19.76 -12.92
N LEU A 232 -3.03 -19.40 -13.55
CA LEU A 232 -2.37 -18.10 -13.37
C LEU A 232 -3.29 -16.96 -13.81
N ALA A 233 -3.97 -17.09 -14.95
CA ALA A 233 -4.92 -16.10 -15.45
C ALA A 233 -6.13 -15.96 -14.50
N VAL A 234 -6.67 -17.08 -13.98
CA VAL A 234 -7.77 -17.08 -13.01
C VAL A 234 -7.34 -16.42 -11.69
N LEU A 235 -6.14 -16.76 -11.18
CA LEU A 235 -5.59 -16.13 -9.98
C LEU A 235 -5.39 -14.62 -10.18
N ALA A 236 -4.87 -14.21 -11.33
CA ALA A 236 -4.71 -12.79 -11.67
C ALA A 236 -6.08 -12.10 -11.78
N PHE A 237 -7.06 -12.73 -12.43
CA PHE A 237 -8.43 -12.23 -12.55
C PHE A 237 -9.12 -12.10 -11.19
N LEU A 238 -9.01 -13.11 -10.32
CA LEU A 238 -9.54 -13.08 -8.95
C LEU A 238 -8.86 -11.97 -8.11
N LYS A 239 -7.55 -11.80 -8.25
CA LYS A 239 -6.81 -10.74 -7.57
C LYS A 239 -7.23 -9.35 -8.05
N ILE A 240 -7.35 -9.15 -9.36
CA ILE A 240 -7.81 -7.89 -9.94
C ILE A 240 -9.27 -7.64 -9.55
N GLY A 241 -10.13 -8.65 -9.68
CA GLY A 241 -11.54 -8.58 -9.28
C GLY A 241 -11.70 -8.23 -7.80
N SER A 242 -10.95 -8.89 -6.92
CA SER A 242 -10.96 -8.58 -5.48
C SER A 242 -10.42 -7.18 -5.15
N GLN A 243 -9.47 -6.66 -5.93
CA GLN A 243 -9.00 -5.28 -5.78
C GLN A 243 -10.03 -4.27 -6.27
N VAL A 244 -10.64 -4.51 -7.45
CA VAL A 244 -11.67 -3.62 -8.00
C VAL A 244 -12.90 -3.61 -7.09
N TYR A 245 -13.37 -4.79 -6.67
CA TYR A 245 -14.49 -4.91 -5.73
C TYR A 245 -14.16 -4.30 -4.36
N GLY A 246 -12.98 -4.58 -3.82
CA GLY A 246 -12.51 -4.03 -2.53
C GLY A 246 -12.30 -2.51 -2.54
N ASN A 247 -12.24 -1.86 -3.70
CA ASN A 247 -12.20 -0.40 -3.82
C ASN A 247 -13.60 0.23 -3.80
N THR A 248 -14.67 -0.56 -3.94
CA THR A 248 -16.03 -0.07 -3.76
C THR A 248 -16.36 0.06 -2.27
N PRO A 249 -17.21 1.03 -1.85
CA PRO A 249 -17.56 1.21 -0.44
C PRO A 249 -18.14 -0.06 0.19
N GLN A 250 -19.00 -0.78 -0.51
CA GLN A 250 -19.62 -2.02 -0.04
C GLN A 250 -18.63 -3.18 0.01
N GLY A 251 -17.84 -3.38 -1.05
CA GLY A 251 -16.84 -4.44 -1.11
C GLY A 251 -15.73 -4.28 -0.07
N ARG A 252 -15.38 -3.04 0.29
CA ARG A 252 -14.45 -2.74 1.38
C ARG A 252 -14.99 -3.22 2.72
N ILE A 253 -16.24 -2.90 3.04
CA ILE A 253 -16.90 -3.30 4.28
C ILE A 253 -17.01 -4.84 4.37
N GLU A 254 -17.43 -5.52 3.29
CA GLU A 254 -17.54 -6.99 3.27
C GLU A 254 -16.18 -7.67 3.44
N LYS A 255 -15.17 -7.21 2.73
CA LYS A 255 -13.80 -7.73 2.86
C LYS A 255 -13.28 -7.58 4.29
N GLU A 256 -13.47 -6.43 4.91
CA GLU A 256 -13.03 -6.17 6.28
C GLU A 256 -13.83 -6.96 7.30
N LYS A 257 -15.13 -7.17 7.08
CA LYS A 257 -15.96 -8.05 7.90
C LYS A 257 -15.47 -9.51 7.86
N ILE A 258 -15.11 -10.01 6.68
CA ILE A 258 -14.53 -11.35 6.54
C ILE A 258 -13.18 -11.41 7.26
N MET A 259 -12.30 -10.42 7.08
CA MET A 259 -11.00 -10.39 7.76
C MET A 259 -11.11 -10.33 9.28
N LEU A 260 -12.11 -9.63 9.82
CA LEU A 260 -12.36 -9.56 11.27
C LEU A 260 -13.02 -10.85 11.81
N SER A 261 -13.72 -11.62 10.98
CA SER A 261 -14.34 -12.89 11.39
C SER A 261 -13.38 -14.09 11.38
N LEU A 262 -12.23 -13.96 10.71
CA LEU A 262 -11.24 -15.04 10.65
C LEU A 262 -10.56 -15.22 12.03
N PRO A 263 -10.47 -16.45 12.56
CA PRO A 263 -9.73 -16.70 13.78
C PRO A 263 -8.26 -16.29 13.59
N LEU A 264 -7.60 -15.78 14.62
CA LEU A 264 -6.24 -15.23 14.64
C LEU A 264 -6.09 -13.90 13.88
N VAL A 265 -6.45 -13.82 12.60
CA VAL A 265 -6.33 -12.60 11.78
C VAL A 265 -7.28 -11.51 12.28
N GLY A 266 -8.52 -11.87 12.62
CA GLY A 266 -9.51 -10.95 13.16
C GLY A 266 -9.07 -10.33 14.48
N ALA A 267 -8.52 -11.15 15.39
CA ALA A 267 -8.00 -10.66 16.66
C ALA A 267 -6.81 -9.70 16.47
N ILE A 268 -5.88 -9.99 15.54
CA ILE A 268 -4.77 -9.10 15.20
C ILE A 268 -5.31 -7.77 14.63
N ASN A 269 -6.29 -7.82 13.72
CA ASN A 269 -6.87 -6.61 13.13
C ASN A 269 -7.61 -5.76 14.18
N GLN A 270 -8.34 -6.38 15.12
CA GLN A 270 -8.96 -5.66 16.24
C GLN A 270 -7.92 -4.95 17.12
N MET A 271 -6.83 -5.63 17.45
CA MET A 271 -5.77 -5.05 18.27
C MET A 271 -5.02 -3.93 17.56
N ASN A 272 -4.72 -4.12 16.26
CA ASN A 272 -4.13 -3.06 15.45
C ASN A 272 -5.07 -1.84 15.36
N GLY A 273 -6.37 -2.07 15.18
CA GLY A 273 -7.37 -1.01 15.16
C GLY A 273 -7.48 -0.29 16.50
N ALA A 274 -7.48 -1.02 17.62
CA ALA A 274 -7.47 -0.45 18.96
C ALA A 274 -6.21 0.38 19.22
N ALA A 275 -5.04 -0.15 18.84
CA ALA A 275 -3.76 0.57 18.91
C ALA A 275 -3.78 1.85 18.07
N GLN A 276 -4.28 1.78 16.83
CA GLN A 276 -4.38 2.93 15.94
C GLN A 276 -5.32 4.00 16.48
N PHE A 277 -6.49 3.60 16.99
CA PHE A 277 -7.44 4.50 17.64
C PHE A 277 -6.80 5.20 18.83
N ALA A 278 -6.24 4.43 19.77
CA ALA A 278 -5.66 4.97 21.00
C ALA A 278 -4.48 5.90 20.71
N ASN A 279 -3.56 5.50 19.82
CA ASN A 279 -2.43 6.33 19.43
C ASN A 279 -2.88 7.63 18.74
N THR A 280 -3.86 7.56 17.82
CA THR A 280 -4.34 8.76 17.12
C THR A 280 -5.04 9.71 18.11
N MET A 281 -5.90 9.18 18.98
CA MET A 281 -6.58 9.97 20.02
C MET A 281 -5.58 10.61 20.98
N SER A 282 -4.60 9.85 21.51
CA SER A 282 -3.54 10.37 22.36
C SER A 282 -2.78 11.53 21.70
N VAL A 283 -2.32 11.35 20.43
CA VAL A 283 -1.61 12.40 19.69
C VAL A 283 -2.45 13.67 19.55
N LEU A 284 -3.73 13.53 19.22
CA LEU A 284 -4.62 14.67 18.98
C LEU A 284 -4.98 15.39 20.29
N LEU A 285 -5.25 14.64 21.36
CA LEU A 285 -5.51 15.23 22.68
C LEU A 285 -4.28 15.93 23.25
N ALA A 286 -3.09 15.34 23.11
CA ALA A 286 -1.82 15.97 23.48
C ALA A 286 -1.53 17.25 22.69
N ALA A 287 -2.07 17.35 21.46
CA ALA A 287 -1.99 18.57 20.67
C ALA A 287 -3.02 19.63 21.10
N GLY A 288 -3.86 19.37 22.14
CA GLY A 288 -4.87 20.28 22.63
C GLY A 288 -6.17 20.29 21.81
N ILE A 289 -6.34 19.30 20.93
CA ILE A 289 -7.57 19.16 20.13
C ILE A 289 -8.69 18.61 21.00
N THR A 290 -9.89 19.16 20.86
CA THR A 290 -11.06 18.70 21.62
C THR A 290 -11.41 17.25 21.29
N ILE A 291 -11.96 16.50 22.25
CA ILE A 291 -12.33 15.08 22.09
C ILE A 291 -13.23 14.88 20.85
N ASN A 292 -14.17 15.80 20.62
CA ASN A 292 -15.08 15.72 19.47
C ASN A 292 -14.36 15.79 18.13
N GLN A 293 -13.41 16.74 17.98
CA GLN A 293 -12.59 16.86 16.79
C GLN A 293 -11.59 15.70 16.65
N ALA A 294 -11.05 15.22 17.78
CA ALA A 294 -10.13 14.10 17.81
C ALA A 294 -10.81 12.81 17.32
N VAL A 295 -12.05 12.53 17.76
CA VAL A 295 -12.85 11.38 17.31
C VAL A 295 -13.17 11.48 15.82
N ASP A 296 -13.59 12.64 15.31
CA ASP A 296 -13.88 12.83 13.89
C ASP A 296 -12.62 12.61 13.01
N THR A 297 -11.48 13.14 13.46
CA THR A 297 -10.19 12.95 12.78
C THR A 297 -9.75 11.49 12.85
N THR A 298 -9.86 10.86 14.02
CA THR A 298 -9.51 9.44 14.20
C THR A 298 -10.35 8.55 13.30
N ALA A 299 -11.66 8.78 13.19
CA ALA A 299 -12.52 8.02 12.29
C ALA A 299 -12.05 8.08 10.83
N LYS A 300 -11.55 9.23 10.36
CA LYS A 300 -11.06 9.42 8.99
C LYS A 300 -9.74 8.71 8.70
N VAL A 301 -8.91 8.51 9.73
CA VAL A 301 -7.58 7.92 9.58
C VAL A 301 -7.53 6.43 9.88
N MET A 302 -8.60 5.85 10.43
CA MET A 302 -8.71 4.41 10.66
C MET A 302 -8.58 3.64 9.36
N ASP A 303 -7.68 2.65 9.35
CA ASP A 303 -7.45 1.80 8.17
C ASP A 303 -8.64 0.87 7.90
N ASN A 304 -9.27 0.37 8.96
CA ASN A 304 -10.42 -0.53 8.88
C ASN A 304 -11.74 0.25 8.86
N ALA A 305 -12.57 0.04 7.82
CA ALA A 305 -13.82 0.79 7.62
C ALA A 305 -14.87 0.50 8.71
N LEU A 306 -14.90 -0.73 9.27
CA LEU A 306 -15.85 -1.07 10.33
C LEU A 306 -15.47 -0.38 11.64
N LEU A 307 -14.19 -0.36 11.98
CA LEU A 307 -13.68 0.38 13.12
C LEU A 307 -13.84 1.91 12.92
N SER A 308 -13.60 2.39 11.69
CA SER A 308 -13.86 3.79 11.31
C SER A 308 -15.31 4.18 11.54
N GLU A 309 -16.26 3.31 11.17
CA GLU A 309 -17.70 3.55 11.36
C GLU A 309 -18.08 3.51 12.83
N ASP A 310 -17.54 2.56 13.60
CA ASP A 310 -17.72 2.53 15.05
C ASP A 310 -17.26 3.85 15.70
N VAL A 311 -16.06 4.33 15.35
CA VAL A 311 -15.52 5.61 15.86
C VAL A 311 -16.36 6.80 15.40
N ARG A 312 -16.77 6.82 14.13
CA ARG A 312 -17.62 7.89 13.60
C ARG A 312 -18.95 7.99 14.33
N SER A 313 -19.55 6.85 14.68
CA SER A 313 -20.81 6.80 15.41
C SER A 313 -20.72 7.30 16.86
N MET A 314 -19.49 7.42 17.41
CA MET A 314 -19.28 7.96 18.75
C MET A 314 -19.45 9.48 18.80
N ARG A 315 -19.21 10.16 17.68
CA ARG A 315 -19.29 11.62 17.56
C ARG A 315 -20.61 12.17 18.10
N GLU A 316 -21.72 11.60 17.67
CA GLU A 316 -23.05 12.06 18.07
C GLU A 316 -23.30 11.91 19.60
N GLY A 317 -22.73 10.86 20.21
CA GLY A 317 -22.78 10.68 21.67
C GLY A 317 -21.99 11.75 22.40
N ILE A 318 -20.78 12.04 21.93
CA ILE A 318 -19.88 13.05 22.52
C ILE A 318 -20.47 14.46 22.36
N GLU A 319 -21.06 14.78 21.21
CA GLU A 319 -21.76 16.05 20.97
C GLU A 319 -22.96 16.25 21.94
N ARG A 320 -23.57 15.15 22.40
CA ARG A 320 -24.63 15.15 23.43
C ARG A 320 -24.12 15.15 24.87
N GLY A 321 -22.79 15.28 25.07
CA GLY A 321 -22.17 15.34 26.39
C GLY A 321 -21.91 13.98 27.04
N ARG A 322 -22.00 12.87 26.28
CA ARG A 322 -21.56 11.56 26.77
C ARG A 322 -20.04 11.48 26.82
N SER A 323 -19.55 10.70 27.77
CA SER A 323 -18.12 10.44 27.88
C SER A 323 -17.59 9.60 26.71
N LEU A 324 -16.26 9.65 26.47
CA LEU A 324 -15.60 8.80 25.46
C LEU A 324 -15.82 7.33 25.80
N VAL A 325 -15.72 6.97 27.06
CA VAL A 325 -15.90 5.59 27.55
C VAL A 325 -17.33 5.11 27.33
N GLU A 326 -18.34 5.91 27.65
CA GLU A 326 -19.74 5.58 27.39
C GLU A 326 -20.00 5.35 25.89
N CYS A 327 -19.32 6.09 25.03
CA CYS A 327 -19.44 5.93 23.58
C CYS A 327 -18.68 4.70 23.04
N LEU A 328 -17.59 4.27 23.73
CA LEU A 328 -16.86 3.05 23.40
C LEU A 328 -17.58 1.79 23.88
N GLN A 329 -18.34 1.89 24.97
CA GLN A 329 -19.11 0.75 25.50
C GLN A 329 -20.07 0.20 24.44
N GLY A 330 -20.07 -1.13 24.29
CA GLY A 330 -20.93 -1.81 23.33
C GLY A 330 -20.46 -1.78 21.87
N LYS A 331 -19.34 -1.15 21.56
CA LYS A 331 -18.73 -1.23 20.22
C LYS A 331 -18.12 -2.61 20.00
N LYS A 332 -18.57 -3.27 18.95
CA LYS A 332 -18.30 -4.69 18.71
C LYS A 332 -16.83 -5.01 18.46
N TYR A 333 -16.10 -4.08 17.84
CA TYR A 333 -14.75 -4.33 17.34
C TYR A 333 -13.64 -3.81 18.25
N PHE A 334 -14.00 -3.12 19.34
CA PHE A 334 -13.06 -2.69 20.36
C PHE A 334 -12.99 -3.69 21.51
N PRO A 335 -11.77 -4.06 21.98
CA PRO A 335 -11.63 -4.98 23.10
C PRO A 335 -12.22 -4.38 24.40
N PRO A 336 -12.92 -5.16 25.23
CA PRO A 336 -13.49 -4.66 26.49
C PRO A 336 -12.44 -4.03 27.42
N THR A 337 -11.27 -4.65 27.54
CA THR A 337 -10.14 -4.14 28.32
C THR A 337 -9.70 -2.73 27.93
N MET A 338 -9.90 -2.35 26.68
CA MET A 338 -9.61 -0.99 26.23
C MET A 338 -10.58 0.01 26.87
N VAL A 339 -11.86 -0.36 26.96
CA VAL A 339 -12.88 0.47 27.59
C VAL A 339 -12.55 0.70 29.06
N ASP A 340 -12.16 -0.39 29.76
CA ASP A 340 -11.78 -0.32 31.18
C ASP A 340 -10.56 0.58 31.41
N MET A 341 -9.52 0.46 30.55
CA MET A 341 -8.33 1.32 30.65
C MET A 341 -8.68 2.79 30.37
N CYS A 342 -9.49 3.06 29.34
CA CYS A 342 -9.93 4.42 29.02
C CYS A 342 -10.78 5.01 30.16
N SER A 343 -11.58 4.20 30.89
CA SER A 343 -12.37 4.65 32.04
C SER A 343 -11.48 5.24 33.14
N VAL A 344 -10.38 4.55 33.45
CA VAL A 344 -9.41 5.05 34.43
C VAL A 344 -8.86 6.41 34.01
N GLY A 345 -8.45 6.56 32.73
CA GLY A 345 -7.89 7.81 32.23
C GLY A 345 -8.92 8.96 32.19
N GLU A 346 -10.19 8.66 31.92
CA GLU A 346 -11.26 9.65 31.94
C GLU A 346 -11.60 10.10 33.34
N GLU A 347 -11.65 9.17 34.31
CA GLU A 347 -11.91 9.46 35.74
C GLU A 347 -10.76 10.26 36.39
N THR A 348 -9.52 9.98 36.03
CA THR A 348 -8.33 10.68 36.56
C THR A 348 -8.04 12.00 35.85
N GLY A 349 -8.65 12.23 34.69
CA GLY A 349 -8.34 13.37 33.82
C GLY A 349 -7.04 13.19 32.99
N GLU A 350 -6.42 12.01 33.04
CA GLU A 350 -5.16 11.67 32.34
C GLU A 350 -5.41 10.81 31.08
N LEU A 351 -6.47 11.15 30.34
CA LEU A 351 -6.92 10.37 29.18
C LEU A 351 -5.85 10.30 28.09
N GLU A 352 -5.07 11.38 27.91
CA GLU A 352 -3.97 11.42 26.91
C GLU A 352 -2.92 10.36 27.19
N GLU A 353 -2.39 10.33 28.41
CA GLU A 353 -1.34 9.40 28.83
C GLU A 353 -1.86 7.96 28.85
N THR A 354 -3.07 7.78 29.35
CA THR A 354 -3.72 6.46 29.36
C THR A 354 -3.90 5.91 27.95
N LEU A 355 -4.34 6.74 26.99
CA LEU A 355 -4.47 6.31 25.59
C LEU A 355 -3.11 5.99 24.94
N ASP A 356 -2.04 6.70 25.29
CA ASP A 356 -0.70 6.37 24.82
C ASP A 356 -0.25 4.98 25.32
N ASN A 357 -0.46 4.70 26.61
CA ASN A 357 -0.19 3.40 27.22
C ASN A 357 -1.06 2.28 26.62
N VAL A 358 -2.34 2.55 26.34
CA VAL A 358 -3.26 1.64 25.67
C VAL A 358 -2.80 1.35 24.26
N ALA A 359 -2.34 2.35 23.53
CA ALA A 359 -1.81 2.19 22.17
C ALA A 359 -0.60 1.27 22.14
N ASP A 360 0.34 1.47 23.07
CA ASP A 360 1.52 0.63 23.20
C ASP A 360 1.18 -0.81 23.61
N TYR A 361 0.25 -0.98 24.54
CA TYR A 361 -0.22 -2.30 24.97
C TYR A 361 -0.80 -3.09 23.78
N TYR A 362 -1.77 -2.52 23.06
CA TYR A 362 -2.40 -3.23 21.95
C TYR A 362 -1.48 -3.42 20.74
N ALA A 363 -0.56 -2.49 20.49
CA ALA A 363 0.43 -2.67 19.44
C ALA A 363 1.41 -3.82 19.77
N ASN A 364 1.82 -3.96 21.05
CA ASN A 364 2.66 -5.07 21.50
C ASN A 364 1.90 -6.39 21.48
N GLU A 365 0.63 -6.41 21.89
CA GLU A 365 -0.21 -7.60 21.85
C GLU A 365 -0.47 -8.06 20.41
N ALA A 366 -0.68 -7.14 19.47
CA ALA A 366 -0.77 -7.45 18.06
C ALA A 366 0.54 -8.05 17.52
N ASP A 367 1.68 -7.46 17.85
CA ASP A 367 3.02 -7.98 17.48
C ASP A 367 3.23 -9.39 18.05
N TYR A 368 2.88 -9.65 19.31
CA TYR A 368 2.96 -10.96 19.94
C TYR A 368 2.11 -12.00 19.20
N ARG A 369 0.87 -11.67 18.86
CA ARG A 369 -0.01 -12.57 18.11
C ARG A 369 0.49 -12.83 16.69
N ILE A 370 1.06 -11.84 16.04
CA ILE A 370 1.71 -11.99 14.72
C ILE A 370 2.87 -12.98 14.84
N GLN A 371 3.76 -12.84 15.85
CA GLN A 371 4.87 -13.74 16.06
C GLN A 371 4.42 -15.17 16.35
N ARG A 372 3.36 -15.33 17.16
CA ARG A 372 2.78 -16.64 17.43
C ARG A 372 2.21 -17.29 16.16
N LEU A 373 1.56 -16.53 15.32
CA LEU A 373 1.05 -17.00 14.03
C LEU A 373 2.19 -17.43 13.11
N LEU A 374 3.26 -16.63 13.04
CA LEU A 374 4.45 -16.95 12.24
C LEU A 374 5.17 -18.21 12.75
N ALA A 375 5.25 -18.39 14.07
CA ALA A 375 5.83 -19.60 14.68
C ALA A 375 5.04 -20.88 14.36
N LEU A 376 3.73 -20.79 14.16
CA LEU A 376 2.90 -21.93 13.75
C LEU A 376 3.07 -22.30 12.27
N LEU A 377 3.60 -21.40 11.44
CA LEU A 377 3.84 -21.70 10.02
C LEU A 377 4.88 -22.79 9.83
N GLU A 378 5.95 -22.80 10.63
CA GLU A 378 7.04 -23.75 10.47
C GLU A 378 6.58 -25.21 10.70
N PRO A 379 5.96 -25.59 11.85
CA PRO A 379 5.42 -26.93 12.04
C PRO A 379 4.37 -27.32 11.00
N THR A 380 3.47 -26.40 10.67
CA THR A 380 2.42 -26.66 9.68
C THR A 380 3.02 -26.98 8.31
N MET A 381 4.05 -26.24 7.91
CA MET A 381 4.73 -26.43 6.65
C MET A 381 5.49 -27.76 6.61
N LEU A 382 6.16 -28.15 7.71
CA LEU A 382 6.83 -29.44 7.83
C LEU A 382 5.84 -30.60 7.68
N VAL A 383 4.67 -30.53 8.32
CA VAL A 383 3.61 -31.53 8.20
C VAL A 383 3.10 -31.62 6.76
N VAL A 384 2.82 -30.49 6.13
CA VAL A 384 2.36 -30.47 4.72
C VAL A 384 3.42 -31.06 3.80
N LEU A 385 4.70 -30.71 3.98
CA LEU A 385 5.80 -31.27 3.19
C LEU A 385 5.99 -32.76 3.43
N ALA A 386 5.87 -33.22 4.67
CA ALA A 386 5.97 -34.66 4.99
C ALA A 386 4.85 -35.48 4.33
N ILE A 387 3.62 -34.99 4.36
CA ILE A 387 2.48 -35.60 3.67
C ILE A 387 2.76 -35.64 2.16
N PHE A 388 3.22 -34.54 1.60
CA PHE A 388 3.49 -34.42 0.18
C PHE A 388 4.62 -35.35 -0.29
N ALA A 389 5.74 -35.39 0.48
CA ALA A 389 6.84 -36.32 0.24
C ALA A 389 6.40 -37.76 0.37
N GLY A 390 5.57 -38.09 1.37
CA GLY A 390 4.99 -39.41 1.54
C GLY A 390 4.17 -39.87 0.34
N ILE A 391 3.32 -38.99 -0.19
CA ILE A 391 2.54 -39.28 -1.40
C ILE A 391 3.47 -39.58 -2.60
N ILE A 392 4.51 -38.80 -2.80
CA ILE A 392 5.50 -39.00 -3.87
C ILE A 392 6.20 -40.36 -3.70
N VAL A 393 6.70 -40.64 -2.51
CA VAL A 393 7.40 -41.89 -2.19
C VAL A 393 6.48 -43.09 -2.45
N VAL A 394 5.28 -43.12 -1.91
CA VAL A 394 4.32 -44.21 -2.14
C VAL A 394 3.99 -44.33 -3.64
N SER A 395 3.83 -43.25 -4.36
CA SER A 395 3.54 -43.26 -5.80
C SER A 395 4.68 -43.80 -6.66
N ILE A 396 5.92 -43.74 -6.16
CA ILE A 396 7.11 -44.31 -6.84
C ILE A 396 7.33 -45.80 -6.43
N TYR A 397 7.20 -46.09 -5.15
CA TYR A 397 7.47 -47.44 -4.67
C TYR A 397 6.37 -48.46 -4.94
N LEU A 398 5.10 -48.05 -4.88
CA LEU A 398 3.99 -48.93 -5.12
C LEU A 398 4.03 -49.60 -6.50
N PRO A 399 4.33 -48.94 -7.60
CA PRO A 399 4.62 -49.55 -8.88
C PRO A 399 5.74 -50.58 -8.82
N ILE A 400 6.86 -50.26 -8.17
CA ILE A 400 8.05 -51.18 -8.07
C ILE A 400 7.66 -52.47 -7.38
N PHE A 401 6.87 -52.41 -6.32
CA PHE A 401 6.40 -53.63 -5.62
C PHE A 401 5.44 -54.45 -6.52
N THR A 402 4.51 -53.82 -7.24
CA THR A 402 3.62 -54.53 -8.11
C THR A 402 4.29 -55.11 -9.35
N MET A 403 5.48 -54.63 -9.75
CA MET A 403 6.30 -55.27 -10.78
C MET A 403 6.79 -56.65 -10.36
N TYR A 404 7.13 -56.87 -9.07
CA TYR A 404 7.56 -58.15 -8.55
C TYR A 404 6.44 -59.21 -8.61
N ASP A 405 5.18 -58.80 -8.56
CA ASP A 405 4.02 -59.68 -8.68
C ASP A 405 3.72 -60.06 -10.13
N LEU A 406 4.31 -59.35 -11.09
CA LEU A 406 4.15 -59.58 -12.55
C LEU A 406 5.30 -60.40 -13.16
N MET A 407 6.42 -60.57 -12.44
CA MET A 407 7.55 -61.42 -12.81
C MET A 407 7.41 -62.84 -12.24
#